data_257844acb6b5097707465124cfdf4c07
#
_entry.id   257844acb6b5097707465124cfdf4c07
#
_cell.length_a   1.000
_cell.length_b   1.000
_cell.length_c   1.000
_cell.angle_alpha   90.00
_cell.angle_beta   90.00
_cell.angle_gamma   90.00
#
_symmetry.space_group_name_H-M   'P 1'
#
loop_
_entity.id
_entity.type
_entity.pdbx_description
1 polymer ?
#
loop_
_entity_poly.entity_id
_entity_poly.type
_entity_poly.pdbx_seq_one_letter_code
_entity_poly.pdbx_strand_id
1 'polypeptide(L)'
;PEEEKFYFTYSVFTEQEDFRKEVQGLLRRYTRYIHLKTEEDDAALAEALIGYPAEKDEIFAKNLTEQKNIWFQDVPETKLAEVLCEAQEFALEIDRPELYRMYLEENIQDFMKHYWEQTFFAFSGEIQECVPDRLYIGNQFCHLLFPEEKTLKFLLDKAYREGLAITIVYTYVRENLLKNTEKMLRMVDNWCEEKQKDVEIVVNDWAVLSMVKKTPHLKLCMGTLLNKRKKDPRMKYKKGA
;
A
#
# COMPACT_ATOMS: atom_id res chain seq x y z
N PRO A 1 24.66 3.52 12.51
CA PRO A 1 23.32 3.05 12.20
C PRO A 1 22.43 3.20 13.42
N GLU A 2 21.24 3.67 13.24
CA GLU A 2 20.21 3.67 14.28
C GLU A 2 19.47 2.34 14.20
N GLU A 3 19.43 1.61 15.32
CA GLU A 3 18.72 0.35 15.42
C GLU A 3 17.26 0.64 15.77
N GLU A 4 16.39 0.44 14.82
CA GLU A 4 14.96 0.41 15.07
C GLU A 4 14.51 -1.03 15.29
N LYS A 5 13.35 -1.25 15.89
CA LYS A 5 12.89 -2.56 16.38
C LYS A 5 12.95 -3.71 15.36
N PHE A 6 12.89 -3.39 14.06
CA PHE A 6 12.78 -4.37 12.97
C PHE A 6 13.60 -4.06 11.73
N TYR A 7 14.33 -2.95 11.72
CA TYR A 7 15.18 -2.54 10.61
C TYR A 7 16.28 -1.60 11.10
N PHE A 8 17.33 -1.49 10.30
CA PHE A 8 18.42 -0.57 10.57
C PHE A 8 18.31 0.62 9.63
N THR A 9 18.32 1.82 10.19
CA THR A 9 18.41 3.05 9.43
C THR A 9 19.87 3.47 9.29
N TYR A 10 20.33 3.64 8.08
CA TYR A 10 21.66 4.13 7.77
C TYR A 10 21.57 5.53 7.19
N SER A 11 22.18 6.51 7.90
CA SER A 11 22.34 7.85 7.36
C SER A 11 23.74 7.97 6.79
N VAL A 12 23.82 8.27 5.50
CA VAL A 12 25.08 8.48 4.79
C VAL A 12 25.20 9.96 4.46
N PHE A 13 26.21 10.60 5.04
CA PHE A 13 26.50 12.00 4.75
C PHE A 13 27.63 12.07 3.73
N THR A 14 27.41 12.79 2.64
CA THR A 14 28.42 12.95 1.58
C THR A 14 28.31 14.34 0.95
N GLU A 15 29.45 14.94 0.67
CA GLU A 15 29.55 16.16 -0.13
C GLU A 15 29.65 15.85 -1.64
N GLN A 16 29.79 14.55 -1.99
CA GLN A 16 29.89 14.12 -3.38
C GLN A 16 28.49 14.04 -4.01
N GLU A 17 28.18 15.01 -4.84
CA GLU A 17 26.90 15.10 -5.53
C GLU A 17 26.67 13.91 -6.47
N ASP A 18 27.72 13.40 -7.10
CA ASP A 18 27.63 12.24 -7.99
C ASP A 18 27.22 10.97 -7.26
N PHE A 19 27.70 10.75 -6.02
CA PHE A 19 27.25 9.64 -5.18
C PHE A 19 25.75 9.74 -4.85
N ARG A 20 25.27 10.95 -4.54
CA ARG A 20 23.83 11.18 -4.29
C ARG A 20 23.00 10.87 -5.53
N LYS A 21 23.44 11.32 -6.70
CA LYS A 21 22.78 11.06 -7.98
C LYS A 21 22.75 9.56 -8.30
N GLU A 22 23.85 8.84 -8.02
CA GLU A 22 23.93 7.40 -8.24
C GLU A 22 22.95 6.62 -7.35
N VAL A 23 22.89 6.92 -6.05
CA VAL A 23 21.93 6.31 -5.13
C VAL A 23 20.50 6.60 -5.55
N GLN A 24 20.17 7.84 -5.90
CA GLN A 24 18.86 8.20 -6.44
C GLN A 24 18.58 7.48 -7.78
N GLY A 25 19.60 7.32 -8.62
CA GLY A 25 19.53 6.56 -9.86
C GLY A 25 19.18 5.09 -9.64
N LEU A 26 19.78 4.45 -8.63
CA LEU A 26 19.49 3.07 -8.26
C LEU A 26 18.03 2.89 -7.80
N LEU A 27 17.53 3.81 -6.98
CA LEU A 27 16.13 3.81 -6.55
C LEU A 27 15.18 3.98 -7.74
N ARG A 28 15.50 4.88 -8.65
CA ARG A 28 14.73 5.11 -9.89
C ARG A 28 14.76 3.92 -10.85
N ARG A 29 15.87 3.15 -10.90
CA ARG A 29 16.00 1.96 -11.77
C ARG A 29 14.98 0.89 -11.40
N TYR A 30 14.78 0.62 -10.11
CA TYR A 30 13.78 -0.36 -9.69
C TYR A 30 12.36 0.05 -10.10
N THR A 31 12.04 1.31 -9.96
CA THR A 31 10.77 1.86 -10.39
C THR A 31 10.62 1.80 -11.91
N ARG A 32 11.65 2.20 -12.63
CA ARG A 32 11.68 2.07 -14.09
C ARG A 32 11.48 0.61 -14.52
N TYR A 33 12.06 -0.35 -13.81
CA TYR A 33 11.86 -1.77 -14.06
C TYR A 33 10.37 -2.16 -13.98
N ILE A 34 9.67 -1.76 -12.93
CA ILE A 34 8.24 -2.03 -12.77
C ILE A 34 7.44 -1.36 -13.89
N HIS A 35 7.76 -0.13 -14.20
CA HIS A 35 7.10 0.65 -15.26
C HIS A 35 7.30 0.00 -16.64
N LEU A 36 8.53 -0.34 -16.99
CA LEU A 36 8.84 -1.04 -18.24
C LEU A 36 8.15 -2.40 -18.35
N LYS A 37 8.02 -3.11 -17.23
CA LYS A 37 7.28 -4.37 -17.18
C LYS A 37 5.79 -4.21 -17.45
N THR A 38 5.23 -3.09 -17.07
CA THR A 38 3.83 -2.76 -17.34
C THR A 38 3.61 -2.17 -18.72
N GLU A 39 4.60 -1.46 -19.25
CA GLU A 39 4.55 -0.88 -20.60
C GLU A 39 5.03 -1.83 -21.71
N GLU A 40 5.57 -2.99 -21.32
CA GLU A 40 5.94 -4.08 -22.23
C GLU A 40 7.05 -3.70 -23.23
N ASP A 41 8.02 -2.90 -22.81
CA ASP A 41 9.25 -2.66 -23.56
C ASP A 41 10.31 -3.68 -23.16
N ASP A 42 10.34 -4.84 -23.85
CA ASP A 42 11.23 -5.96 -23.54
C ASP A 42 12.71 -5.61 -23.68
N ALA A 43 13.08 -4.77 -24.64
CA ALA A 43 14.47 -4.37 -24.80
C ALA A 43 14.94 -3.47 -23.65
N ALA A 44 14.14 -2.47 -23.29
CA ALA A 44 14.44 -1.61 -22.16
C ALA A 44 14.35 -2.35 -20.83
N LEU A 45 13.46 -3.35 -20.71
CA LEU A 45 13.38 -4.24 -19.57
C LEU A 45 14.63 -5.12 -19.44
N ALA A 46 15.08 -5.73 -20.53
CA ALA A 46 16.29 -6.54 -20.56
C ALA A 46 17.52 -5.69 -20.20
N GLU A 47 17.66 -4.50 -20.76
CA GLU A 47 18.74 -3.57 -20.43
C GLU A 47 18.72 -3.19 -18.94
N ALA A 48 17.53 -2.90 -18.39
CA ALA A 48 17.37 -2.57 -16.98
C ALA A 48 17.74 -3.71 -16.03
N LEU A 49 17.50 -4.98 -16.46
CA LEU A 49 17.81 -6.18 -15.68
C LEU A 49 19.27 -6.58 -15.73
N ILE A 50 19.87 -6.58 -16.91
CA ILE A 50 21.20 -7.11 -17.13
C ILE A 50 22.27 -6.03 -17.27
N GLY A 51 21.88 -4.77 -17.40
CA GLY A 51 22.78 -3.63 -17.53
C GLY A 51 23.47 -3.50 -18.90
N TYR A 52 23.08 -4.32 -19.88
CA TYR A 52 23.61 -4.26 -21.24
C TYR A 52 22.54 -3.77 -22.21
N PRO A 53 22.92 -3.03 -23.25
CA PRO A 53 22.01 -2.67 -24.32
C PRO A 53 21.38 -3.92 -24.93
N ALA A 54 20.09 -3.95 -25.07
CA ALA A 54 19.36 -5.01 -25.74
C ALA A 54 18.80 -4.49 -27.07
N GLU A 55 18.84 -5.32 -28.09
CA GLU A 55 18.19 -4.99 -29.34
C GLU A 55 16.68 -5.07 -29.17
N LYS A 56 15.97 -4.08 -29.70
CA LYS A 56 14.52 -4.07 -29.70
C LYS A 56 14.00 -5.08 -30.70
N ASP A 57 13.18 -6.02 -30.26
CA ASP A 57 12.44 -6.90 -31.14
C ASP A 57 11.26 -6.13 -31.76
N GLU A 58 11.50 -5.57 -32.95
CA GLU A 58 10.50 -4.77 -33.65
C GLU A 58 9.26 -5.58 -34.04
N ILE A 59 9.43 -6.89 -34.30
CA ILE A 59 8.30 -7.78 -34.65
C ILE A 59 7.43 -7.99 -33.43
N PHE A 60 8.05 -8.27 -32.27
CA PHE A 60 7.35 -8.42 -31.00
C PHE A 60 6.62 -7.12 -30.65
N ALA A 61 7.32 -5.98 -30.65
CA ALA A 61 6.74 -4.68 -30.33
C ALA A 61 5.57 -4.30 -31.23
N LYS A 62 5.66 -4.63 -32.54
CA LYS A 62 4.56 -4.42 -33.48
C LYS A 62 3.35 -5.29 -33.18
N ASN A 63 3.57 -6.59 -32.98
CA ASN A 63 2.49 -7.54 -32.66
C ASN A 63 1.80 -7.17 -31.35
N LEU A 64 2.57 -6.73 -30.36
CA LEU A 64 2.02 -6.27 -29.07
C LEU A 64 1.18 -5.03 -29.22
N THR A 65 1.66 -4.04 -29.98
CA THR A 65 0.90 -2.83 -30.28
C THR A 65 -0.43 -3.14 -31.01
N GLU A 66 -0.38 -4.06 -31.97
CA GLU A 66 -1.58 -4.51 -32.68
C GLU A 66 -2.57 -5.20 -31.71
N GLN A 67 -2.09 -6.07 -30.83
CA GLN A 67 -2.93 -6.72 -29.82
C GLN A 67 -3.51 -5.73 -28.82
N LYS A 68 -2.72 -4.78 -28.32
CA LYS A 68 -3.23 -3.71 -27.45
C LYS A 68 -4.35 -2.92 -28.13
N ASN A 69 -4.16 -2.54 -29.37
CA ASN A 69 -5.18 -1.81 -30.13
C ASN A 69 -6.48 -2.60 -30.27
N ILE A 70 -6.40 -3.92 -30.46
CA ILE A 70 -7.57 -4.79 -30.52
C ILE A 70 -8.24 -4.90 -29.14
N TRP A 71 -7.48 -5.08 -28.09
CA TRP A 71 -8.03 -5.27 -26.73
C TRP A 71 -8.64 -4.01 -26.14
N PHE A 72 -8.13 -2.85 -26.51
CA PHE A 72 -8.54 -1.57 -25.94
C PHE A 72 -9.36 -0.70 -26.90
N GLN A 73 -9.70 -1.20 -28.12
CA GLN A 73 -10.40 -0.41 -29.13
C GLN A 73 -11.73 0.18 -28.63
N ASP A 74 -12.41 -0.52 -27.73
CA ASP A 74 -13.71 -0.12 -27.16
C ASP A 74 -13.60 0.37 -25.71
N VAL A 75 -12.37 0.49 -25.19
CA VAL A 75 -12.14 1.00 -23.85
C VAL A 75 -11.94 2.52 -23.93
N PRO A 76 -12.83 3.32 -23.32
CA PRO A 76 -12.66 4.76 -23.32
C PRO A 76 -11.36 5.15 -22.58
N GLU A 77 -10.63 6.09 -23.14
CA GLU A 77 -9.54 6.73 -22.40
C GLU A 77 -10.13 7.46 -21.20
N THR A 78 -9.77 7.00 -20.02
CA THR A 78 -10.22 7.61 -18.77
C THR A 78 -9.00 8.17 -18.05
N LYS A 79 -9.06 9.44 -17.70
CA LYS A 79 -8.02 10.04 -16.87
C LYS A 79 -8.18 9.55 -15.43
N LEU A 80 -7.09 9.09 -14.83
CA LEU A 80 -7.13 8.56 -13.47
C LEU A 80 -7.65 9.60 -12.45
N ALA A 81 -7.31 10.88 -12.64
CA ALA A 81 -7.83 11.96 -11.81
C ALA A 81 -9.36 12.06 -11.86
N GLU A 82 -9.96 11.95 -13.06
CA GLU A 82 -11.42 11.98 -13.23
C GLU A 82 -12.07 10.79 -12.52
N VAL A 83 -11.47 9.59 -12.63
CA VAL A 83 -11.97 8.38 -11.95
C VAL A 83 -11.89 8.52 -10.43
N LEU A 84 -10.82 9.08 -9.90
CA LEU A 84 -10.67 9.28 -8.45
C LEU A 84 -11.65 10.33 -7.92
N CYS A 85 -11.87 11.40 -8.67
CA CYS A 85 -12.84 12.44 -8.29
C CYS A 85 -14.30 11.97 -8.37
N GLU A 86 -14.60 11.00 -9.26
CA GLU A 86 -15.93 10.39 -9.41
C GLU A 86 -16.12 9.16 -8.51
N ALA A 87 -15.08 8.67 -7.89
CA ALA A 87 -15.17 7.53 -6.97
C ALA A 87 -16.08 7.85 -5.78
N GLN A 88 -16.88 6.89 -5.36
CA GLN A 88 -17.72 7.05 -4.17
C GLN A 88 -16.90 7.25 -2.89
N GLU A 89 -15.73 6.66 -2.83
CA GLU A 89 -14.78 6.76 -1.72
C GLU A 89 -13.36 6.54 -2.25
N PHE A 90 -12.48 7.48 -2.01
CA PHE A 90 -11.05 7.35 -2.28
C PHE A 90 -10.32 6.97 -1.00
N ALA A 91 -9.71 5.80 -0.97
CA ALA A 91 -8.99 5.29 0.17
C ALA A 91 -7.48 5.22 -0.08
N LEU A 92 -6.70 5.64 0.91
CA LEU A 92 -5.25 5.57 0.89
C LEU A 92 -4.73 4.60 1.94
N GLU A 93 -3.74 3.78 1.60
CA GLU A 93 -3.10 2.84 2.54
C GLU A 93 -1.75 3.38 3.02
N ILE A 94 -1.58 3.43 4.34
CA ILE A 94 -0.29 3.63 4.98
C ILE A 94 0.07 2.33 5.71
N ASP A 95 1.12 1.66 5.26
CA ASP A 95 1.41 0.26 5.59
C ASP A 95 2.79 0.03 6.23
N ARG A 96 3.54 1.09 6.51
CA ARG A 96 4.91 1.03 7.02
C ARG A 96 5.30 2.25 7.85
N PRO A 97 6.30 2.11 8.74
CA PRO A 97 6.70 3.15 9.69
C PRO A 97 7.04 4.50 9.05
N GLU A 98 7.65 4.50 7.87
CA GLU A 98 8.01 5.73 7.15
C GLU A 98 6.75 6.53 6.78
N LEU A 99 5.72 5.85 6.27
CA LEU A 99 4.44 6.49 5.91
C LEU A 99 3.69 6.95 7.16
N TYR A 100 3.74 6.20 8.26
CA TYR A 100 3.14 6.65 9.52
C TYR A 100 3.77 7.94 10.03
N ARG A 101 5.11 8.03 10.00
CA ARG A 101 5.87 9.21 10.41
C ARG A 101 5.53 10.40 9.52
N MET A 102 5.63 10.21 8.20
CA MET A 102 5.34 11.25 7.22
C MET A 102 3.90 11.78 7.39
N TYR A 103 2.93 10.89 7.52
CA TYR A 103 1.54 11.28 7.75
C TYR A 103 1.36 12.05 9.06
N LEU A 104 2.05 11.70 10.14
CA LEU A 104 1.95 12.39 11.42
C LEU A 104 2.60 13.79 11.42
N GLU A 105 3.65 13.99 10.64
CA GLU A 105 4.44 15.23 10.57
C GLU A 105 3.85 16.26 9.60
N GLU A 106 3.16 15.84 8.56
CA GLU A 106 2.67 16.67 7.47
C GLU A 106 1.15 16.89 7.54
N ASN A 107 0.64 17.97 6.95
CA ASN A 107 -0.79 18.08 6.68
C ASN A 107 -1.18 17.13 5.53
N ILE A 108 -2.47 16.87 5.36
CA ILE A 108 -2.93 15.86 4.40
C ILE A 108 -2.56 16.22 2.94
N GLN A 109 -2.54 17.50 2.57
CA GLN A 109 -2.22 17.93 1.22
C GLN A 109 -0.71 17.70 0.92
N ASP A 110 0.17 18.11 1.82
CA ASP A 110 1.61 17.90 1.68
C ASP A 110 1.95 16.41 1.72
N PHE A 111 1.30 15.67 2.62
CA PHE A 111 1.42 14.21 2.69
C PHE A 111 1.04 13.54 1.37
N MET A 112 -0.09 13.90 0.76
CA MET A 112 -0.53 13.34 -0.52
C MET A 112 0.50 13.59 -1.63
N LYS A 113 1.04 14.81 -1.70
CA LYS A 113 2.07 15.16 -2.66
C LYS A 113 3.32 14.27 -2.50
N HIS A 114 3.86 14.19 -1.28
CA HIS A 114 5.04 13.38 -0.99
C HIS A 114 4.77 11.87 -1.13
N TYR A 115 3.57 11.42 -0.78
CA TYR A 115 3.15 10.04 -0.98
C TYR A 115 3.23 9.62 -2.45
N TRP A 116 2.71 10.43 -3.36
CA TRP A 116 2.77 10.16 -4.79
C TRP A 116 4.19 10.24 -5.34
N GLU A 117 4.98 11.19 -4.87
CA GLU A 117 6.40 11.29 -5.24
C GLU A 117 7.20 10.04 -4.83
N GLN A 118 6.91 9.46 -3.66
CA GLN A 118 7.59 8.25 -3.18
C GLN A 118 7.09 6.96 -3.81
N THR A 119 5.84 6.87 -4.17
CA THR A 119 5.28 5.68 -4.82
C THR A 119 5.66 5.57 -6.29
N PHE A 120 6.42 6.53 -6.81
CA PHE A 120 6.96 6.58 -8.17
C PHE A 120 5.91 6.65 -9.29
N PHE A 121 4.68 6.79 -8.96
CA PHE A 121 3.70 7.20 -9.90
C PHE A 121 3.79 8.72 -10.02
N ALA A 122 4.61 9.21 -10.95
CA ALA A 122 4.63 10.62 -11.33
C ALA A 122 3.35 10.94 -12.11
N PHE A 123 2.22 10.78 -11.45
CA PHE A 123 0.94 11.19 -12.01
C PHE A 123 0.94 12.71 -12.20
N SER A 124 0.21 13.16 -13.20
CA SER A 124 -0.05 14.57 -13.42
C SER A 124 -0.47 15.27 -12.12
N GLY A 125 -0.10 16.51 -11.91
CA GLY A 125 -0.35 17.28 -10.68
C GLY A 125 -1.80 17.26 -10.20
N GLU A 126 -2.74 16.93 -11.08
CA GLU A 126 -4.17 16.81 -10.78
C GLU A 126 -4.50 15.76 -9.70
N ILE A 127 -3.72 14.65 -9.62
CA ILE A 127 -3.97 13.60 -8.60
C ILE A 127 -3.40 13.99 -7.23
N GLN A 128 -2.36 14.82 -7.21
CA GLN A 128 -1.75 15.28 -5.98
C GLN A 128 -2.70 16.18 -5.17
N GLU A 129 -3.72 16.73 -5.79
CA GLU A 129 -4.75 17.56 -5.15
C GLU A 129 -5.92 16.74 -4.58
N CYS A 130 -6.04 15.45 -4.95
CA CYS A 130 -7.11 14.60 -4.43
C CYS A 130 -6.81 14.20 -2.97
N VAL A 131 -7.68 14.59 -2.05
CA VAL A 131 -7.61 14.19 -0.63
C VAL A 131 -8.40 12.88 -0.45
N PRO A 132 -7.87 11.89 0.28
CA PRO A 132 -8.60 10.66 0.53
C PRO A 132 -9.80 10.89 1.48
N ASP A 133 -10.83 10.08 1.32
CA ASP A 133 -11.96 10.00 2.24
C ASP A 133 -11.67 9.05 3.40
N ARG A 134 -10.78 8.07 3.17
CA ARG A 134 -10.48 6.98 4.10
C ARG A 134 -8.99 6.70 4.17
N LEU A 135 -8.52 6.40 5.36
CA LEU A 135 -7.16 5.97 5.61
C LEU A 135 -7.14 4.50 6.08
N TYR A 136 -6.43 3.65 5.36
CA TYR A 136 -6.08 2.30 5.78
C TYR A 136 -4.75 2.35 6.55
N ILE A 137 -4.75 1.88 7.79
CA ILE A 137 -3.59 1.90 8.69
C ILE A 137 -3.20 0.48 9.04
N GLY A 138 -1.98 0.09 8.77
CA GLY A 138 -1.44 -1.23 9.09
C GLY A 138 -1.03 -2.01 7.86
N ASN A 139 -0.61 -3.26 8.06
CA ASN A 139 -0.07 -4.09 6.98
C ASN A 139 -0.71 -5.47 7.01
N GLN A 140 -1.27 -5.89 5.87
CA GLN A 140 -1.97 -7.17 5.77
C GLN A 140 -1.05 -8.40 5.71
N PHE A 141 0.25 -8.21 5.47
CA PHE A 141 1.21 -9.31 5.25
C PHE A 141 2.27 -9.43 6.35
N CYS A 142 2.60 -8.33 7.05
CA CYS A 142 3.69 -8.30 8.01
C CYS A 142 3.29 -7.59 9.31
N HIS A 143 3.23 -8.36 10.41
CA HIS A 143 2.92 -7.80 11.73
C HIS A 143 4.00 -6.88 12.29
N LEU A 144 5.24 -6.98 11.78
CA LEU A 144 6.35 -6.12 12.20
C LEU A 144 6.22 -4.68 11.70
N LEU A 145 5.45 -4.50 10.63
CA LEU A 145 5.17 -3.18 10.05
C LEU A 145 3.93 -2.52 10.67
N PHE A 146 3.23 -3.23 11.56
CA PHE A 146 2.07 -2.67 12.24
C PHE A 146 2.50 -1.59 13.26
N PRO A 147 1.80 -0.45 13.37
CA PRO A 147 2.20 0.63 14.26
C PRO A 147 2.12 0.22 15.73
N GLU A 148 3.01 0.74 16.54
CA GLU A 148 2.95 0.59 17.99
C GLU A 148 1.73 1.32 18.58
N GLU A 149 1.30 0.94 19.79
CA GLU A 149 0.11 1.46 20.45
C GLU A 149 0.04 3.00 20.47
N LYS A 150 1.15 3.65 20.84
CA LYS A 150 1.25 5.11 20.89
C LYS A 150 1.11 5.74 19.51
N THR A 151 1.81 5.18 18.53
CA THR A 151 1.78 5.63 17.14
C THR A 151 0.38 5.45 16.55
N LEU A 152 -0.24 4.28 16.77
CA LEU A 152 -1.61 4.03 16.31
C LEU A 152 -2.58 5.06 16.86
N LYS A 153 -2.49 5.38 18.16
CA LYS A 153 -3.36 6.38 18.78
C LYS A 153 -3.19 7.76 18.13
N PHE A 154 -1.96 8.18 17.86
CA PHE A 154 -1.72 9.46 17.17
C PHE A 154 -2.27 9.47 15.74
N LEU A 155 -2.13 8.34 15.00
CA LEU A 155 -2.69 8.19 13.66
C LEU A 155 -4.23 8.30 13.68
N LEU A 156 -4.87 7.62 14.64
CA LEU A 156 -6.33 7.69 14.82
C LEU A 156 -6.79 9.12 15.12
N ASP A 157 -6.13 9.79 16.08
CA ASP A 157 -6.48 11.17 16.47
C ASP A 157 -6.28 12.16 15.32
N LYS A 158 -5.23 11.97 14.51
CA LYS A 158 -4.97 12.82 13.35
C LYS A 158 -6.01 12.58 12.25
N ALA A 159 -6.24 11.32 11.85
CA ALA A 159 -7.22 10.97 10.84
C ALA A 159 -8.63 11.46 11.22
N TYR A 160 -9.00 11.35 12.51
CA TYR A 160 -10.25 11.86 13.02
C TYR A 160 -10.36 13.39 12.87
N ARG A 161 -9.29 14.14 13.20
CA ARG A 161 -9.27 15.61 13.06
C ARG A 161 -9.35 16.05 11.60
N GLU A 162 -8.79 15.27 10.69
CA GLU A 162 -8.85 15.52 9.24
C GLU A 162 -10.17 15.03 8.62
N GLY A 163 -11.06 14.44 9.41
CA GLY A 163 -12.38 13.99 8.95
C GLY A 163 -12.36 12.68 8.16
N LEU A 164 -11.26 11.95 8.16
CA LEU A 164 -11.11 10.72 7.40
C LEU A 164 -11.85 9.55 8.06
N ALA A 165 -12.46 8.69 7.26
CA ALA A 165 -12.85 7.36 7.71
C ALA A 165 -11.60 6.51 7.97
N ILE A 166 -11.66 5.58 8.93
CA ILE A 166 -10.49 4.82 9.35
C ILE A 166 -10.75 3.33 9.20
N THR A 167 -9.80 2.64 8.58
CA THR A 167 -9.74 1.19 8.51
C THR A 167 -8.39 0.71 9.03
N ILE A 168 -8.37 -0.17 10.02
CA ILE A 168 -7.13 -0.76 10.53
C ILE A 168 -6.96 -2.14 9.93
N VAL A 169 -5.76 -2.42 9.41
CA VAL A 169 -5.46 -3.65 8.69
C VAL A 169 -4.56 -4.54 9.54
N TYR A 170 -5.11 -5.65 10.03
CA TYR A 170 -4.34 -6.68 10.73
C TYR A 170 -3.95 -7.81 9.79
N THR A 171 -2.69 -8.25 9.90
CA THR A 171 -2.22 -9.50 9.28
C THR A 171 -2.65 -10.70 10.12
N TYR A 172 -2.25 -11.90 9.71
CA TYR A 172 -2.34 -13.08 10.59
C TYR A 172 -1.49 -12.88 11.85
N VAL A 173 -1.97 -13.33 13.00
CA VAL A 173 -1.34 -13.09 14.29
C VAL A 173 -0.78 -14.38 14.86
N ARG A 174 0.51 -14.35 15.22
CA ARG A 174 1.15 -15.47 15.92
C ARG A 174 0.67 -15.55 17.37
N GLU A 175 0.71 -16.74 17.95
CA GLU A 175 0.21 -17.03 19.29
C GLU A 175 0.81 -16.09 20.36
N ASN A 176 2.11 -15.81 20.29
CA ASN A 176 2.79 -14.91 21.22
C ASN A 176 2.34 -13.45 21.12
N LEU A 177 1.68 -13.04 20.06
CA LEU A 177 1.17 -11.69 19.82
C LEU A 177 -0.32 -11.53 20.14
N LEU A 178 -1.06 -12.61 20.38
CA LEU A 178 -2.50 -12.57 20.60
C LEU A 178 -2.92 -11.61 21.71
N LYS A 179 -2.22 -11.67 22.87
CA LYS A 179 -2.52 -10.78 24.01
C LYS A 179 -2.30 -9.30 23.67
N ASN A 180 -1.24 -9.02 22.94
CA ASN A 180 -0.95 -7.64 22.51
C ASN A 180 -1.99 -7.15 21.49
N THR A 181 -2.36 -8.00 20.55
CA THR A 181 -3.42 -7.69 19.56
C THR A 181 -4.76 -7.43 20.24
N GLU A 182 -5.15 -8.25 21.22
CA GLU A 182 -6.37 -8.03 22.00
C GLU A 182 -6.33 -6.70 22.76
N LYS A 183 -5.19 -6.37 23.38
CA LYS A 183 -4.97 -5.07 24.05
C LYS A 183 -5.15 -3.89 23.08
N MET A 184 -4.55 -4.02 21.88
CA MET A 184 -4.65 -2.98 20.84
C MET A 184 -6.09 -2.80 20.36
N LEU A 185 -6.81 -3.89 20.11
CA LEU A 185 -8.22 -3.84 19.70
C LEU A 185 -9.10 -3.18 20.76
N ARG A 186 -8.88 -3.50 22.04
CA ARG A 186 -9.60 -2.82 23.15
C ARG A 186 -9.26 -1.33 23.23
N MET A 187 -8.01 -0.96 23.01
CA MET A 187 -7.62 0.45 22.96
C MET A 187 -8.34 1.19 21.83
N VAL A 188 -8.44 0.59 20.65
CA VAL A 188 -9.17 1.17 19.51
C VAL A 188 -10.67 1.25 19.81
N ASP A 189 -11.28 0.22 20.39
CA ASP A 189 -12.69 0.21 20.76
C ASP A 189 -13.03 1.31 21.77
N ASN A 190 -12.21 1.48 22.81
CA ASN A 190 -12.36 2.58 23.78
C ASN A 190 -12.20 3.96 23.12
N TRP A 191 -11.27 4.09 22.17
CA TRP A 191 -11.11 5.32 21.39
C TRP A 191 -12.36 5.59 20.53
N CYS A 192 -12.94 4.57 19.93
CA CYS A 192 -14.18 4.67 19.15
C CYS A 192 -15.35 5.14 20.03
N GLU A 193 -15.48 4.59 21.24
CA GLU A 193 -16.49 5.01 22.22
C GLU A 193 -16.29 6.47 22.61
N GLU A 194 -15.06 6.89 22.91
CA GLU A 194 -14.73 8.28 23.26
C GLU A 194 -15.07 9.27 22.13
N LYS A 195 -14.77 8.91 20.88
CA LYS A 195 -14.98 9.78 19.71
C LYS A 195 -16.38 9.65 19.09
N GLN A 196 -17.20 8.71 19.56
CA GLN A 196 -18.52 8.39 18.99
C GLN A 196 -18.40 8.04 17.48
N LYS A 197 -17.38 7.25 17.12
CA LYS A 197 -17.06 6.85 15.75
C LYS A 197 -16.79 5.35 15.68
N ASP A 198 -17.22 4.71 14.61
CA ASP A 198 -16.87 3.36 14.31
C ASP A 198 -15.58 3.31 13.48
N VAL A 199 -14.79 2.24 13.67
CA VAL A 199 -13.59 1.94 12.90
C VAL A 199 -13.74 0.58 12.25
N GLU A 200 -13.37 0.45 11.00
CA GLU A 200 -13.31 -0.83 10.31
C GLU A 200 -12.02 -1.57 10.63
N ILE A 201 -12.11 -2.87 10.82
CA ILE A 201 -10.97 -3.75 11.06
C ILE A 201 -10.93 -4.81 9.96
N VAL A 202 -9.92 -4.75 9.11
CA VAL A 202 -9.60 -5.79 8.15
C VAL A 202 -8.89 -6.92 8.88
N VAL A 203 -9.48 -8.11 8.88
CA VAL A 203 -8.94 -9.30 9.53
C VAL A 203 -8.48 -10.32 8.50
N ASN A 204 -7.29 -10.87 8.74
CA ASN A 204 -6.64 -11.85 7.86
C ASN A 204 -6.47 -13.23 8.54
N ASP A 205 -6.98 -13.41 9.76
CA ASP A 205 -7.07 -14.70 10.44
C ASP A 205 -8.31 -14.82 11.33
N TRP A 206 -8.61 -16.06 11.74
CA TRP A 206 -9.78 -16.39 12.55
C TRP A 206 -9.66 -15.96 14.01
N ALA A 207 -8.44 -15.82 14.53
CA ALA A 207 -8.22 -15.39 15.90
C ALA A 207 -8.58 -13.91 16.07
N VAL A 208 -8.06 -13.05 15.19
CA VAL A 208 -8.40 -11.62 15.18
C VAL A 208 -9.89 -11.42 14.90
N LEU A 209 -10.48 -12.18 13.96
CA LEU A 209 -11.92 -12.15 13.70
C LEU A 209 -12.72 -12.41 14.99
N SER A 210 -12.33 -13.44 15.76
CA SER A 210 -13.00 -13.79 17.01
C SER A 210 -12.88 -12.71 18.09
N MET A 211 -11.80 -11.95 18.09
CA MET A 211 -11.60 -10.81 18.98
C MET A 211 -12.47 -9.63 18.58
N VAL A 212 -12.46 -9.25 17.30
CA VAL A 212 -13.23 -8.11 16.77
C VAL A 212 -14.72 -8.31 16.96
N LYS A 213 -15.24 -9.53 16.84
CA LYS A 213 -16.66 -9.83 17.12
C LYS A 213 -17.13 -9.52 18.55
N LYS A 214 -16.21 -9.33 19.48
CA LYS A 214 -16.51 -9.04 20.89
C LYS A 214 -16.44 -7.53 21.21
N THR A 215 -16.11 -6.70 20.23
CA THR A 215 -15.95 -5.27 20.37
C THR A 215 -17.10 -4.54 19.67
N PRO A 216 -17.86 -3.69 20.35
CA PRO A 216 -19.11 -3.13 19.82
C PRO A 216 -18.91 -2.07 18.73
N HIS A 217 -17.79 -1.31 18.76
CA HIS A 217 -17.56 -0.19 17.84
C HIS A 217 -16.64 -0.55 16.67
N LEU A 218 -16.14 -1.80 16.62
CA LEU A 218 -15.27 -2.25 15.56
C LEU A 218 -16.06 -3.01 14.49
N LYS A 219 -16.06 -2.49 13.27
CA LYS A 219 -16.71 -3.11 12.12
C LYS A 219 -15.79 -4.10 11.44
N LEU A 220 -16.25 -5.32 11.27
CA LEU A 220 -15.48 -6.40 10.70
C LEU A 220 -15.46 -6.35 9.18
N CYS A 221 -14.25 -6.31 8.60
CA CYS A 221 -13.99 -6.52 7.18
C CYS A 221 -13.13 -7.77 6.98
N MET A 222 -13.48 -8.62 6.00
CA MET A 222 -12.66 -9.79 5.66
C MET A 222 -11.51 -9.40 4.72
N GLY A 223 -10.28 -9.66 5.16
CA GLY A 223 -9.09 -9.40 4.38
C GLY A 223 -8.82 -10.46 3.30
N THR A 224 -7.88 -10.15 2.44
CA THR A 224 -7.52 -10.98 1.27
C THR A 224 -7.00 -12.37 1.64
N LEU A 225 -6.36 -12.52 2.81
CA LEU A 225 -5.82 -13.81 3.25
C LEU A 225 -6.92 -14.79 3.67
N LEU A 226 -8.04 -14.30 4.22
CA LEU A 226 -9.22 -15.14 4.52
C LEU A 226 -10.06 -15.44 3.27
N ASN A 227 -10.09 -14.52 2.31
CA ASN A 227 -10.77 -14.70 1.03
C ASN A 227 -9.94 -15.45 -0.02
N LYS A 228 -8.75 -15.92 0.33
CA LYS A 228 -7.84 -16.56 -0.60
C LYS A 228 -8.40 -17.89 -1.08
N ARG A 229 -8.88 -17.91 -2.31
CA ARG A 229 -9.23 -19.16 -2.98
C ARG A 229 -7.96 -19.94 -3.29
N LYS A 230 -7.98 -21.24 -3.02
CA LYS A 230 -6.89 -22.15 -3.36
C LYS A 230 -6.78 -22.21 -4.90
N LYS A 231 -5.78 -21.57 -5.46
CA LYS A 231 -5.47 -21.58 -6.91
C LYS A 231 -4.52 -22.73 -7.26
N ASP A 232 -4.81 -23.94 -6.79
CA ASP A 232 -4.03 -25.11 -7.20
C ASP A 232 -4.59 -25.61 -8.55
N PRO A 233 -3.82 -25.60 -9.64
CA PRO A 233 -4.29 -26.08 -10.95
C PRO A 233 -4.74 -27.54 -10.91
N ARG A 234 -4.28 -28.33 -9.92
CA ARG A 234 -4.69 -29.72 -9.69
C ARG A 234 -6.12 -29.82 -9.11
N MET A 235 -6.69 -28.74 -8.58
CA MET A 235 -8.07 -28.75 -8.08
C MET A 235 -9.10 -29.10 -9.17
N LYS A 236 -8.76 -28.86 -10.43
CA LYS A 236 -9.61 -29.22 -11.57
C LYS A 236 -9.86 -30.73 -11.67
N TYR A 237 -8.95 -31.52 -11.10
CA TYR A 237 -9.00 -33.01 -11.13
C TYR A 237 -9.49 -33.62 -9.81
N LYS A 238 -9.63 -32.86 -8.76
CA LYS A 238 -10.25 -33.31 -7.51
C LYS A 238 -11.74 -33.04 -7.59
N LYS A 239 -12.52 -34.04 -7.96
CA LYS A 239 -13.99 -33.97 -7.86
C LYS A 239 -14.35 -33.63 -6.43
N GLY A 240 -14.91 -32.44 -6.24
CA GLY A 240 -15.64 -31.97 -5.08
C GLY A 240 -15.10 -32.42 -3.71
N ALA A 241 -14.13 -31.71 -3.18
CA ALA A 241 -13.88 -31.66 -1.75
C ALA A 241 -14.20 -30.24 -1.27
#